data_994a9cb53c18edabb743e10f87708ed6
#
_entry.id   994a9cb53c18edabb743e10f87708ed6
#
_cell.length_a   1.000
_cell.length_b   1.000
_cell.length_c   1.000
_cell.angle_alpha   90.00
_cell.angle_beta   90.00
_cell.angle_gamma   90.00
#
_symmetry.space_group_name_H-M   'P 1'
#
loop_
_entity.id
_entity.type
_entity.pdbx_description
1 polymer ?
#
loop_
_entity_poly.entity_id
_entity_poly.type
_entity_poly.pdbx_seq_one_letter_code
_entity_poly.pdbx_strand_id
1 'polypeptide(L)'
;MKYPKLTLALFLILVFLCLYAFLMGLVTFISEEPDKFKELKGSEFYITDDDKVYAQVPSGGKFELIGAKASTFKYLNTGKYDNRNVGMSEDAVYCGNLVMHGLSPQSVRALGNGYFSDGKMTYFCDSVSEPNLDIKGVTE
;
A
#
# COMPACT_ATOMS: atom_id res chain seq x y z
N MET A 1 -16.16 24.10 58.04
CA MET A 1 -15.77 23.39 56.79
C MET A 1 -16.30 21.99 56.80
N LYS A 2 -17.47 21.72 56.25
CA LYS A 2 -18.21 20.44 56.48
C LYS A 2 -18.23 19.48 55.28
N TYR A 3 -17.53 19.71 54.15
CA TYR A 3 -17.65 18.85 52.96
C TYR A 3 -16.34 18.50 52.23
N PRO A 4 -15.23 18.09 52.93
CA PRO A 4 -14.02 17.70 52.20
C PRO A 4 -14.20 16.38 51.41
N LYS A 5 -15.14 15.52 51.85
CA LYS A 5 -15.43 14.24 51.17
C LYS A 5 -16.22 14.44 49.87
N LEU A 6 -17.11 15.44 49.82
CA LEU A 6 -17.91 15.72 48.63
C LEU A 6 -17.06 16.37 47.51
N THR A 7 -16.15 17.25 47.88
CA THR A 7 -15.21 17.89 46.95
C THR A 7 -14.22 16.87 46.38
N LEU A 8 -13.73 15.93 47.18
CA LEU A 8 -12.86 14.86 46.74
C LEU A 8 -13.59 13.89 45.76
N ALA A 9 -14.85 13.53 46.05
CA ALA A 9 -15.65 12.70 45.17
C ALA A 9 -15.92 13.37 43.81
N LEU A 10 -16.26 14.65 43.79
CA LEU A 10 -16.46 15.43 42.56
C LEU A 10 -15.15 15.51 41.74
N PHE A 11 -14.02 15.73 42.40
CA PHE A 11 -12.71 15.75 41.74
C PHE A 11 -12.38 14.39 41.06
N LEU A 12 -12.60 13.28 41.76
CA LEU A 12 -12.36 11.95 41.20
C LEU A 12 -13.27 11.65 40.01
N ILE A 13 -14.55 12.05 40.06
CA ILE A 13 -15.48 11.90 38.93
C ILE A 13 -14.98 12.71 37.72
N LEU A 14 -14.53 13.93 37.94
CA LEU A 14 -14.02 14.77 36.84
C LEU A 14 -12.76 14.18 36.19
N VAL A 15 -11.83 13.67 37.02
CA VAL A 15 -10.64 12.98 36.51
C VAL A 15 -11.01 11.73 35.70
N PHE A 16 -11.96 10.94 36.19
CA PHE A 16 -12.43 9.75 35.46
C PHE A 16 -13.10 10.12 34.11
N LEU A 17 -13.90 11.18 34.07
CA LEU A 17 -14.51 11.66 32.83
C LEU A 17 -13.45 12.17 31.82
N CYS A 18 -12.44 12.89 32.29
CA CYS A 18 -11.33 13.33 31.44
C CYS A 18 -10.53 12.16 30.89
N LEU A 19 -10.24 11.15 31.72
CA LEU A 19 -9.52 9.94 31.30
C LEU A 19 -10.33 9.15 30.27
N TYR A 20 -11.64 9.01 30.51
CA TYR A 20 -12.53 8.34 29.59
C TYR A 20 -12.64 9.05 28.24
N ALA A 21 -12.77 10.39 28.23
CA ALA A 21 -12.79 11.19 27.03
C ALA A 21 -11.47 11.10 26.25
N PHE A 22 -10.34 11.09 26.98
CA PHE A 22 -9.01 10.92 26.40
C PHE A 22 -8.84 9.53 25.76
N LEU A 23 -9.26 8.46 26.46
CA LEU A 23 -9.22 7.09 25.94
C LEU A 23 -10.12 6.93 24.70
N MET A 24 -11.33 7.49 24.73
CA MET A 24 -12.24 7.46 23.58
C MET A 24 -11.66 8.24 22.39
N GLY A 25 -11.04 9.40 22.64
CA GLY A 25 -10.35 10.16 21.61
C GLY A 25 -9.18 9.37 20.99
N LEU A 26 -8.42 8.62 21.81
CA LEU A 26 -7.33 7.77 21.34
C LEU A 26 -7.84 6.59 20.50
N VAL A 27 -8.92 5.95 20.92
CA VAL A 27 -9.54 4.85 20.17
C VAL A 27 -10.07 5.31 18.81
N THR A 28 -10.69 6.49 18.73
CA THR A 28 -11.16 7.05 17.45
C THR A 28 -10.00 7.48 16.54
N PHE A 29 -8.84 7.85 17.13
CA PHE A 29 -7.65 8.19 16.33
C PHE A 29 -6.91 6.96 15.79
N ILE A 30 -7.03 5.81 16.47
CA ILE A 30 -6.38 4.55 16.07
C ILE A 30 -7.28 3.72 15.14
N SER A 31 -8.60 3.94 15.13
CA SER A 31 -9.49 3.37 14.14
C SER A 31 -9.31 4.10 12.80
N GLU A 32 -8.18 3.82 12.11
CA GLU A 32 -8.07 4.12 10.69
C GLU A 32 -9.28 3.52 9.98
N GLU A 33 -9.94 4.33 9.16
CA GLU A 33 -11.11 3.95 8.37
C GLU A 33 -10.82 2.68 7.57
N PRO A 34 -11.35 1.51 7.94
CA PRO A 34 -11.03 0.26 7.23
C PRO A 34 -11.64 0.20 5.83
N ASP A 35 -12.59 1.07 5.51
CA ASP A 35 -13.38 1.00 4.26
C ASP A 35 -12.80 1.83 3.09
N LYS A 36 -11.71 2.57 3.31
CA LYS A 36 -11.18 3.46 2.28
C LYS A 36 -10.44 2.71 1.16
N PHE A 37 -9.85 1.56 1.46
CA PHE A 37 -9.04 0.80 0.53
C PHE A 37 -9.80 -0.42 0.02
N LYS A 38 -10.01 -0.50 -1.28
CA LYS A 38 -10.56 -1.67 -1.97
C LYS A 38 -9.40 -2.46 -2.60
N GLU A 39 -9.28 -3.72 -2.27
CA GLU A 39 -8.28 -4.59 -2.90
C GLU A 39 -8.57 -4.74 -4.40
N LEU A 40 -7.57 -4.54 -5.23
CA LEU A 40 -7.64 -4.89 -6.65
C LEU A 40 -7.53 -6.41 -6.76
N LYS A 41 -8.68 -7.06 -6.98
CA LYS A 41 -8.87 -8.51 -6.88
C LYS A 41 -7.74 -9.32 -7.53
N GLY A 42 -7.09 -10.13 -6.71
CA GLY A 42 -6.02 -11.03 -7.15
C GLY A 42 -4.65 -10.37 -7.24
N SER A 43 -4.47 -9.18 -6.71
CA SER A 43 -3.19 -8.47 -6.69
C SER A 43 -2.82 -8.03 -5.25
N GLU A 44 -1.65 -7.43 -5.09
CA GLU A 44 -1.20 -6.79 -3.86
C GLU A 44 -1.40 -5.26 -3.89
N PHE A 45 -2.27 -4.80 -4.77
CA PHE A 45 -2.61 -3.39 -4.92
C PHE A 45 -3.99 -3.07 -4.37
N TYR A 46 -4.16 -1.85 -3.94
CA TYR A 46 -5.40 -1.29 -3.40
C TYR A 46 -5.76 -0.03 -4.17
N ILE A 47 -7.04 0.18 -4.33
CA ILE A 47 -7.59 1.37 -4.98
C ILE A 47 -8.52 2.10 -4.01
N THR A 48 -8.69 3.40 -4.23
CA THR A 48 -9.59 4.24 -3.44
C THR A 48 -10.62 4.91 -4.34
N ASP A 49 -11.71 5.40 -3.75
CA ASP A 49 -12.78 6.06 -4.50
C ASP A 49 -12.34 7.42 -5.10
N ASP A 50 -11.25 8.01 -4.60
CA ASP A 50 -10.62 9.22 -5.16
C ASP A 50 -9.60 8.93 -6.27
N ASP A 51 -9.74 7.77 -6.94
CA ASP A 51 -8.95 7.34 -8.11
C ASP A 51 -7.46 7.15 -7.85
N LYS A 52 -7.07 6.83 -6.61
CA LYS A 52 -5.68 6.56 -6.25
C LYS A 52 -5.38 5.07 -6.15
N VAL A 53 -4.11 4.73 -6.33
CA VAL A 53 -3.59 3.37 -6.22
C VAL A 53 -2.54 3.29 -5.13
N TYR A 54 -2.59 2.22 -4.36
CA TYR A 54 -1.65 1.93 -3.28
C TYR A 54 -1.08 0.52 -3.43
N ALA A 55 0.19 0.36 -3.12
CA ALA A 55 0.84 -0.94 -3.05
C ALA A 55 1.02 -1.35 -1.58
N GLN A 56 0.85 -2.64 -1.32
CA GLN A 56 1.26 -3.24 -0.07
C GLN A 56 2.79 -3.28 0.00
N VAL A 57 3.35 -2.92 1.15
CA VAL A 57 4.79 -3.05 1.39
C VAL A 57 5.09 -4.08 2.48
N PRO A 58 6.27 -4.72 2.46
CA PRO A 58 6.62 -5.77 3.43
C PRO A 58 6.53 -5.34 4.90
N SER A 59 6.71 -4.05 5.18
CA SER A 59 6.55 -3.46 6.52
C SER A 59 5.09 -3.39 7.02
N GLY A 60 4.12 -3.81 6.20
CA GLY A 60 2.69 -3.83 6.53
C GLY A 60 1.93 -2.54 6.23
N GLY A 61 2.58 -1.52 5.66
CA GLY A 61 1.95 -0.28 5.22
C GLY A 61 1.38 -0.35 3.80
N LYS A 62 0.62 0.68 3.43
CA LYS A 62 0.16 0.94 2.06
C LYS A 62 0.77 2.25 1.58
N PHE A 63 1.44 2.21 0.42
CA PHE A 63 2.08 3.38 -0.18
C PHE A 63 1.36 3.79 -1.45
N GLU A 64 1.05 5.08 -1.58
CA GLU A 64 0.45 5.65 -2.78
C GLU A 64 1.42 5.58 -3.95
N LEU A 65 0.97 5.05 -5.08
CA LEU A 65 1.68 5.08 -6.35
C LEU A 65 1.42 6.42 -7.03
N ILE A 66 2.32 7.36 -6.82
CA ILE A 66 2.15 8.73 -7.32
C ILE A 66 2.02 8.74 -8.84
N GLY A 67 0.93 9.34 -9.33
CA GLY A 67 0.61 9.41 -10.76
C GLY A 67 -0.18 8.22 -11.31
N ALA A 68 -0.28 7.11 -10.60
CA ALA A 68 -1.15 6.01 -11.00
C ALA A 68 -2.62 6.33 -10.68
N LYS A 69 -3.52 6.01 -11.62
CA LYS A 69 -4.97 6.20 -11.48
C LYS A 69 -5.67 4.86 -11.39
N ALA A 70 -6.54 4.67 -10.40
CA ALA A 70 -7.29 3.44 -10.20
C ALA A 70 -8.11 3.04 -11.42
N SER A 71 -8.66 4.03 -12.15
CA SER A 71 -9.47 3.84 -13.36
C SER A 71 -8.72 3.18 -14.51
N THR A 72 -7.39 3.33 -14.59
CA THR A 72 -6.56 2.80 -15.69
C THR A 72 -5.53 1.77 -15.22
N PHE A 73 -5.33 1.64 -13.92
CA PHE A 73 -4.35 0.74 -13.33
C PHE A 73 -4.73 -0.73 -13.50
N LYS A 74 -3.74 -1.54 -13.84
CA LYS A 74 -3.88 -2.99 -14.00
C LYS A 74 -2.71 -3.69 -13.34
N TYR A 75 -2.91 -4.89 -12.82
CA TYR A 75 -1.79 -5.75 -12.45
C TYR A 75 -1.45 -6.71 -13.60
N LEU A 76 -0.21 -7.16 -13.66
CA LEU A 76 0.27 -8.04 -14.72
C LEU A 76 -0.18 -9.48 -14.45
N ASN A 77 -1.34 -9.86 -14.96
CA ASN A 77 -1.87 -11.21 -14.85
C ASN A 77 -1.52 -12.02 -16.09
N THR A 78 -0.59 -12.96 -15.97
CA THR A 78 -0.21 -13.85 -17.06
C THR A 78 -0.87 -15.25 -16.94
N GLY A 79 -1.54 -15.52 -15.82
CA GLY A 79 -2.11 -16.83 -15.51
C GLY A 79 -1.09 -17.95 -15.29
N LYS A 80 0.19 -17.70 -15.58
CA LYS A 80 1.27 -18.68 -15.50
C LYS A 80 2.22 -18.46 -14.33
N TYR A 81 2.45 -17.20 -13.97
CA TYR A 81 3.37 -16.81 -12.92
C TYR A 81 2.65 -15.99 -11.85
N ASP A 82 3.12 -16.05 -10.61
CA ASP A 82 2.63 -15.17 -9.56
C ASP A 82 3.23 -13.79 -9.73
N ASN A 83 2.44 -12.86 -10.23
CA ASN A 83 2.82 -11.47 -10.52
C ASN A 83 1.93 -10.49 -9.77
N ARG A 84 1.35 -10.89 -8.64
CA ARG A 84 0.40 -10.07 -7.88
C ARG A 84 0.95 -8.73 -7.42
N ASN A 85 2.27 -8.63 -7.30
CA ASN A 85 3.01 -7.45 -6.90
C ASN A 85 3.51 -6.59 -8.08
N VAL A 86 3.19 -6.96 -9.34
CA VAL A 86 3.56 -6.16 -10.51
C VAL A 86 2.35 -5.46 -11.09
N GLY A 87 2.38 -4.15 -11.05
CA GLY A 87 1.32 -3.28 -11.54
C GLY A 87 1.74 -2.39 -12.70
N MET A 88 0.77 -1.90 -13.43
CA MET A 88 0.97 -1.04 -14.60
C MET A 88 -0.02 0.13 -14.58
N SER A 89 0.48 1.35 -14.75
CA SER A 89 -0.28 2.52 -15.16
C SER A 89 -0.17 2.74 -16.67
N GLU A 90 -0.64 3.88 -17.16
CA GLU A 90 -0.52 4.23 -18.58
C GLU A 90 0.94 4.41 -19.03
N ASP A 91 1.81 4.87 -18.13
CA ASP A 91 3.18 5.32 -18.39
C ASP A 91 4.27 4.63 -17.58
N ALA A 92 3.91 3.81 -16.60
CA ALA A 92 4.87 3.18 -15.69
C ALA A 92 4.50 1.74 -15.33
N VAL A 93 5.53 0.93 -15.06
CA VAL A 93 5.43 -0.41 -14.47
C VAL A 93 6.00 -0.37 -13.07
N TYR A 94 5.32 -1.02 -12.13
CA TYR A 94 5.64 -1.02 -10.71
C TYR A 94 5.96 -2.42 -10.22
N CYS A 95 6.95 -2.51 -9.36
CA CYS A 95 7.21 -3.66 -8.50
C CYS A 95 6.86 -3.25 -7.06
N GLY A 96 5.71 -3.71 -6.55
CA GLY A 96 5.16 -3.17 -5.31
C GLY A 96 5.02 -1.64 -5.41
N ASN A 97 5.67 -0.91 -4.51
CA ASN A 97 5.65 0.56 -4.49
C ASN A 97 6.78 1.24 -5.32
N LEU A 98 7.62 0.46 -6.00
CA LEU A 98 8.77 0.97 -6.73
C LEU A 98 8.56 0.96 -8.24
N VAL A 99 8.95 2.05 -8.90
CA VAL A 99 8.85 2.18 -10.37
C VAL A 99 10.01 1.44 -11.04
N MET A 100 9.71 0.57 -11.99
CA MET A 100 10.69 -0.03 -12.91
C MET A 100 10.95 0.93 -14.07
N HIS A 101 11.88 1.87 -13.88
CA HIS A 101 12.11 2.98 -14.78
C HIS A 101 12.50 2.54 -16.20
N GLY A 102 11.83 3.11 -17.20
CA GLY A 102 12.10 2.83 -18.62
C GLY A 102 11.47 1.55 -19.15
N LEU A 103 10.85 0.74 -18.30
CA LEU A 103 10.08 -0.44 -18.73
C LEU A 103 8.74 0.02 -19.30
N SER A 104 8.43 -0.37 -20.53
CA SER A 104 7.20 0.02 -21.22
C SER A 104 6.00 -0.79 -20.75
N PRO A 105 4.93 -0.15 -20.21
CA PRO A 105 3.71 -0.85 -19.81
C PRO A 105 3.02 -1.60 -20.95
N GLN A 106 3.16 -1.10 -22.18
CA GLN A 106 2.47 -1.64 -23.36
C GLN A 106 3.10 -2.96 -23.87
N SER A 107 4.36 -3.22 -23.51
CA SER A 107 5.11 -4.38 -24.01
C SER A 107 5.73 -5.25 -22.93
N VAL A 108 5.54 -4.88 -21.65
CA VAL A 108 6.07 -5.65 -20.53
C VAL A 108 5.45 -7.05 -20.48
N ARG A 109 6.30 -8.04 -20.26
CA ARG A 109 5.93 -9.44 -20.11
C ARG A 109 6.71 -10.10 -18.97
N ALA A 110 6.11 -11.06 -18.31
CA ALA A 110 6.79 -11.89 -17.32
C ALA A 110 7.60 -12.99 -18.03
N LEU A 111 8.87 -13.11 -17.68
CA LEU A 111 9.76 -14.17 -18.17
C LEU A 111 9.78 -15.38 -17.23
N GLY A 112 9.25 -15.25 -16.02
CA GLY A 112 9.30 -16.24 -14.94
C GLY A 112 10.40 -15.94 -13.93
N ASN A 113 10.36 -16.64 -12.79
CA ASN A 113 11.32 -16.50 -11.70
C ASN A 113 11.53 -15.02 -11.23
N GLY A 114 10.47 -14.20 -11.29
CA GLY A 114 10.52 -12.80 -10.89
C GLY A 114 11.12 -11.84 -11.94
N TYR A 115 11.43 -12.30 -13.15
CA TYR A 115 11.95 -11.45 -14.22
C TYR A 115 10.85 -10.92 -15.13
N PHE A 116 10.97 -9.63 -15.50
CA PHE A 116 10.06 -8.89 -16.35
C PHE A 116 10.84 -8.11 -17.41
N SER A 117 10.37 -8.13 -18.66
CA SER A 117 11.04 -7.45 -19.77
C SER A 117 10.02 -6.87 -20.75
N ASP A 118 10.40 -5.76 -21.39
CA ASP A 118 9.69 -5.19 -22.56
C ASP A 118 10.44 -5.46 -23.88
N GLY A 119 11.48 -6.30 -23.85
CA GLY A 119 12.34 -6.59 -24.99
C GLY A 119 13.53 -5.60 -25.12
N LYS A 120 13.59 -4.53 -24.32
CA LYS A 120 14.70 -3.58 -24.27
C LYS A 120 15.38 -3.56 -22.92
N MET A 121 14.57 -3.68 -21.86
CA MET A 121 15.03 -3.66 -20.46
C MET A 121 14.47 -4.88 -19.73
N THR A 122 15.24 -5.39 -18.81
CA THR A 122 14.82 -6.51 -17.95
C THR A 122 15.03 -6.14 -16.50
N TYR A 123 14.02 -6.41 -15.69
CA TYR A 123 14.03 -6.18 -14.24
C TYR A 123 13.72 -7.45 -13.49
N PHE A 124 14.28 -7.56 -12.30
CA PHE A 124 13.88 -8.56 -11.32
C PHE A 124 12.98 -7.91 -10.28
N CYS A 125 11.81 -8.49 -10.05
CA CYS A 125 10.86 -8.08 -9.04
C CYS A 125 10.41 -9.31 -8.26
N ASP A 126 10.81 -9.39 -7.01
CA ASP A 126 10.36 -10.42 -6.08
C ASP A 126 9.41 -9.79 -5.04
N SER A 127 8.40 -10.53 -4.63
CA SER A 127 7.47 -10.10 -3.58
C SER A 127 8.12 -9.97 -2.19
N VAL A 128 9.33 -10.48 -2.02
CA VAL A 128 10.04 -10.54 -0.71
C VAL A 128 11.22 -9.59 -0.63
N SER A 129 11.77 -9.14 -1.75
CA SER A 129 12.95 -8.28 -1.79
C SER A 129 12.69 -7.00 -2.57
N GLU A 130 13.39 -5.93 -2.20
CA GLU A 130 13.42 -4.71 -3.00
C GLU A 130 13.84 -5.04 -4.43
N PRO A 131 13.20 -4.42 -5.46
CA PRO A 131 13.56 -4.69 -6.84
C PRO A 131 15.03 -4.39 -7.05
N ASN A 132 15.79 -5.39 -7.44
CA ASN A 132 17.17 -5.20 -7.84
C ASN A 132 17.16 -4.54 -9.22
N LEU A 133 17.24 -3.20 -9.23
CA LEU A 133 17.12 -2.35 -10.40
C LEU A 133 18.35 -2.41 -11.32
N ASP A 134 19.35 -3.24 -11.02
CA ASP A 134 20.65 -3.25 -11.66
C ASP A 134 20.92 -4.46 -12.55
N ILE A 135 19.91 -5.22 -12.94
CA ILE A 135 20.14 -6.27 -13.94
C ILE A 135 20.17 -5.64 -15.34
N LYS A 136 21.26 -4.97 -15.64
CA LYS A 136 21.66 -4.65 -17.01
C LYS A 136 22.10 -5.94 -17.69
N GLY A 137 21.35 -6.33 -18.73
CA GLY A 137 21.88 -7.20 -19.75
C GLY A 137 21.59 -8.68 -19.59
N VAL A 138 20.34 -9.06 -19.76
CA VAL A 138 20.04 -10.31 -20.44
C VAL A 138 19.49 -9.91 -21.82
N THR A 139 20.40 -9.77 -22.77
CA THR A 139 20.04 -9.81 -24.19
C THR A 139 19.66 -11.24 -24.53
N GLU A 140 18.46 -11.44 -25.05
CA GLU A 140 18.09 -12.67 -25.73
C GLU A 140 18.99 -12.92 -26.93
#